data_c70b40283fa78e46d3a18dfb4dca4695
#
_entry.id   c70b40283fa78e46d3a18dfb4dca4695
#
_cell.length_a   1.000
_cell.length_b   1.000
_cell.length_c   1.000
_cell.angle_alpha   90.00
_cell.angle_beta   90.00
_cell.angle_gamma   90.00
#
_symmetry.space_group_name_H-M   'P 1'
#
loop_
_entity.id
_entity.type
_entity.pdbx_description
1 polymer ?
#
loop_
_entity_poly.entity_id
_entity_poly.type
_entity_poly.pdbx_seq_one_letter_code
_entity_poly.pdbx_strand_id
1 'polypeptide(L)'
;MRLSISSVFITLITASLLILFLHTLLTGKKSHAFFRTDFLTVLLLTILLRLLFPIEFPFTITILSRHVMTAIRNVLVHPIARSFTLLQLLLVIWGMGVLLQGIRLLWRIRSIHALCTYLKKQSRELHLSDFGISCEKADHPVYICNEIRLPMVPGFQQAIFLPTDTCRNEDLHFILLHEAEHIRHHDIFIKQLVNILAMIYWWFPPIYLLQKQIDLYLDMRVDTVVTRSMTLTQYQAYMQTILDIQKRQVTSTPE
;
A
#
# COMPACT_ATOMS: atom_id res chain seq x y z
N MET A 1 15.62 -16.52 -18.78
CA MET A 1 14.91 -15.28 -18.36
C MET A 1 15.58 -14.13 -19.07
N ARG A 2 14.86 -13.40 -19.92
CA ARG A 2 15.40 -12.25 -20.65
C ARG A 2 14.52 -11.04 -20.41
N LEU A 3 15.14 -9.94 -20.07
CA LEU A 3 14.48 -8.63 -19.97
C LEU A 3 14.52 -8.02 -21.37
N SER A 4 13.35 -7.91 -21.99
CA SER A 4 13.21 -7.34 -23.33
C SER A 4 12.24 -6.15 -23.29
N ILE A 5 12.30 -5.29 -24.30
CA ILE A 5 11.35 -4.18 -24.43
C ILE A 5 9.92 -4.71 -24.49
N SER A 6 9.71 -5.84 -25.16
CA SER A 6 8.40 -6.50 -25.25
C SER A 6 7.91 -6.99 -23.89
N SER A 7 8.80 -7.54 -23.04
CA SER A 7 8.41 -8.01 -21.70
C SER A 7 7.93 -6.87 -20.79
N VAL A 8 8.59 -5.74 -20.85
CA VAL A 8 8.17 -4.54 -20.10
C VAL A 8 6.79 -4.07 -20.60
N PHE A 9 6.58 -4.01 -21.93
CA PHE A 9 5.33 -3.55 -22.50
C PHE A 9 4.15 -4.46 -22.12
N ILE A 10 4.33 -5.78 -22.25
CA ILE A 10 3.33 -6.78 -21.82
C ILE A 10 3.05 -6.68 -20.32
N THR A 11 4.10 -6.48 -19.50
CA THR A 11 3.96 -6.30 -18.06
C THR A 11 3.10 -5.09 -17.73
N LEU A 12 3.32 -3.95 -18.38
CA LEU A 12 2.55 -2.73 -18.14
C LEU A 12 1.08 -2.89 -18.54
N ILE A 13 0.81 -3.52 -19.69
CA ILE A 13 -0.57 -3.78 -20.12
C ILE A 13 -1.27 -4.74 -19.15
N THR A 14 -0.65 -5.86 -18.83
CA THR A 14 -1.25 -6.85 -17.94
C THR A 14 -1.43 -6.30 -16.52
N ALA A 15 -0.45 -5.55 -15.98
CA ALA A 15 -0.57 -4.88 -14.70
C ALA A 15 -1.70 -3.84 -14.71
N SER A 16 -1.84 -3.04 -15.78
CA SER A 16 -2.93 -2.08 -15.90
C SER A 16 -4.30 -2.76 -15.83
N LEU A 17 -4.49 -3.83 -16.59
CA LEU A 17 -5.75 -4.57 -16.61
C LEU A 17 -6.05 -5.19 -15.24
N LEU A 18 -5.06 -5.79 -14.58
CA LEU A 18 -5.23 -6.39 -13.25
C LEU A 18 -5.50 -5.33 -12.18
N ILE A 19 -4.83 -4.18 -12.23
CA ILE A 19 -5.07 -3.06 -11.30
C ILE A 19 -6.47 -2.48 -11.49
N LEU A 20 -6.92 -2.27 -12.74
CA LEU A 20 -8.28 -1.83 -13.03
C LEU A 20 -9.31 -2.85 -12.58
N PHE A 21 -9.05 -4.14 -12.78
CA PHE A 21 -9.90 -5.22 -12.28
C PHE A 21 -9.98 -5.21 -10.75
N LEU A 22 -8.85 -5.10 -10.05
CA LEU A 22 -8.80 -4.95 -8.59
C LEU A 22 -9.61 -3.73 -8.14
N HIS A 23 -9.45 -2.60 -8.83
CA HIS A 23 -10.20 -1.38 -8.53
C HIS A 23 -11.71 -1.59 -8.65
N THR A 24 -12.19 -2.21 -9.73
CA THR A 24 -13.62 -2.49 -9.91
C THR A 24 -14.17 -3.45 -8.86
N LEU A 25 -13.37 -4.42 -8.41
CA LEU A 25 -13.74 -5.34 -7.34
C LEU A 25 -13.84 -4.62 -5.98
N LEU A 26 -12.89 -3.76 -5.65
CA LEU A 26 -12.85 -3.06 -4.36
C LEU A 26 -13.84 -1.89 -4.26
N THR A 27 -14.25 -1.29 -5.38
CA THR A 27 -15.20 -0.16 -5.39
C THR A 27 -16.64 -0.56 -5.72
N GLY A 28 -16.84 -1.76 -6.25
CA GLY A 28 -18.16 -2.27 -6.65
C GLY A 28 -19.05 -2.63 -5.47
N LYS A 29 -20.19 -1.94 -5.29
CA LYS A 29 -21.13 -2.12 -4.16
C LYS A 29 -21.63 -3.57 -3.96
N LYS A 30 -21.60 -4.42 -4.98
CA LYS A 30 -22.07 -5.83 -4.93
C LYS A 30 -20.92 -6.84 -4.83
N SER A 31 -19.69 -6.45 -5.09
CA SER A 31 -18.55 -7.37 -5.18
C SER A 31 -17.96 -7.73 -3.82
N HIS A 32 -18.08 -6.85 -2.81
CA HIS A 32 -17.57 -7.12 -1.46
C HIS A 32 -18.16 -8.38 -0.80
N ALA A 33 -19.41 -8.72 -1.11
CA ALA A 33 -20.07 -9.92 -0.56
C ALA A 33 -19.70 -11.20 -1.31
N PHE A 34 -19.18 -11.11 -2.54
CA PHE A 34 -19.00 -12.27 -3.42
C PHE A 34 -17.55 -12.76 -3.51
N PHE A 35 -16.57 -11.84 -3.42
CA PHE A 35 -15.15 -12.23 -3.54
C PHE A 35 -14.53 -12.40 -2.15
N ARG A 36 -14.06 -13.63 -1.87
CA ARG A 36 -13.33 -13.93 -0.64
C ARG A 36 -12.02 -13.10 -0.61
N THR A 37 -11.63 -12.68 0.57
CA THR A 37 -10.36 -11.97 0.83
C THR A 37 -9.16 -12.72 0.26
N ASP A 38 -9.20 -14.06 0.25
CA ASP A 38 -8.17 -14.92 -0.33
C ASP A 38 -7.95 -14.67 -1.83
N PHE A 39 -9.04 -14.49 -2.60
CA PHE A 39 -8.94 -14.18 -4.03
C PHE A 39 -8.29 -12.82 -4.27
N LEU A 40 -8.67 -11.81 -3.50
CA LEU A 40 -8.07 -10.47 -3.59
C LEU A 40 -6.59 -10.50 -3.22
N THR A 41 -6.21 -11.32 -2.24
CA THR A 41 -4.80 -11.54 -1.86
C THR A 41 -4.00 -12.13 -3.01
N VAL A 42 -4.51 -13.19 -3.65
CA VAL A 42 -3.85 -13.82 -4.81
C VAL A 42 -3.73 -12.84 -5.98
N LEU A 43 -4.80 -12.09 -6.26
CA LEU A 43 -4.80 -11.07 -7.32
C LEU A 43 -3.76 -9.99 -7.05
N LEU A 44 -3.72 -9.47 -5.83
CA LEU A 44 -2.74 -8.49 -5.40
C LEU A 44 -1.31 -9.02 -5.52
N LEU A 45 -1.06 -10.22 -5.00
CA LEU A 45 0.25 -10.87 -5.09
C LEU A 45 0.68 -11.04 -6.55
N THR A 46 -0.25 -11.42 -7.43
CA THR A 46 0.01 -11.55 -8.87
C THR A 46 0.42 -10.20 -9.49
N ILE A 47 -0.25 -9.10 -9.13
CA ILE A 47 0.10 -7.75 -9.59
C ILE A 47 1.51 -7.37 -9.10
N LEU A 48 1.79 -7.57 -7.81
CA LEU A 48 3.08 -7.23 -7.22
C LEU A 48 4.22 -8.03 -7.84
N LEU A 49 4.05 -9.35 -7.99
CA LEU A 49 5.04 -10.22 -8.64
C LEU A 49 5.26 -9.82 -10.09
N ARG A 50 4.21 -9.47 -10.82
CA ARG A 50 4.33 -9.05 -12.23
C ARG A 50 5.06 -7.73 -12.38
N LEU A 51 4.86 -6.77 -11.48
CA LEU A 51 5.58 -5.51 -11.47
C LEU A 51 7.02 -5.65 -10.98
N LEU A 52 7.26 -6.56 -10.02
CA LEU A 52 8.61 -6.80 -9.49
C LEU A 52 9.49 -7.55 -10.48
N PHE A 53 8.90 -8.48 -11.24
CA PHE A 53 9.61 -9.33 -12.21
C PHE A 53 9.03 -9.15 -13.62
N PRO A 54 9.39 -8.06 -14.35
CA PRO A 54 8.96 -7.84 -15.73
C PRO A 54 9.74 -8.73 -16.72
N ILE A 55 9.78 -10.06 -16.46
CA ILE A 55 10.57 -11.04 -17.20
C ILE A 55 9.66 -11.91 -18.06
N GLU A 56 10.15 -12.32 -19.22
CA GLU A 56 9.53 -13.36 -20.03
C GLU A 56 9.90 -14.74 -19.49
N PHE A 57 8.87 -15.53 -19.20
CA PHE A 57 9.06 -16.94 -18.86
C PHE A 57 9.22 -17.78 -20.13
N PRO A 58 10.02 -18.88 -20.13
CA PRO A 58 10.26 -19.71 -21.31
C PRO A 58 8.99 -20.35 -21.91
N PHE A 59 7.91 -20.44 -21.13
CA PHE A 59 6.62 -20.99 -21.54
C PHE A 59 5.63 -19.93 -22.07
N THR A 60 5.99 -18.63 -22.05
CA THR A 60 5.13 -17.61 -22.64
C THR A 60 5.30 -17.59 -24.15
N ILE A 61 4.21 -17.84 -24.87
CA ILE A 61 4.17 -17.64 -26.32
C ILE A 61 4.14 -16.15 -26.57
N THR A 62 5.28 -15.59 -26.90
CA THR A 62 5.37 -14.18 -27.27
C THR A 62 4.76 -14.04 -28.66
N ILE A 63 3.56 -13.48 -28.75
CA ILE A 63 2.99 -13.05 -30.02
C ILE A 63 3.81 -11.85 -30.49
N LEU A 64 4.92 -12.14 -31.15
CA LEU A 64 5.78 -11.13 -31.74
C LEU A 64 5.07 -10.53 -32.94
N SER A 65 4.41 -9.39 -32.73
CA SER A 65 4.10 -8.53 -33.87
C SER A 65 5.43 -7.94 -34.40
N ARG A 66 6.09 -8.68 -35.27
CA ARG A 66 7.40 -8.33 -35.85
C ARG A 66 7.42 -6.88 -36.37
N HIS A 67 6.33 -6.43 -36.95
CA HIS A 67 6.21 -5.08 -37.51
C HIS A 67 6.21 -4.00 -36.42
N VAL A 68 5.42 -4.18 -35.34
CA VAL A 68 5.30 -3.19 -34.27
C VAL A 68 6.58 -3.10 -33.43
N MET A 69 7.15 -4.25 -33.04
CA MET A 69 8.37 -4.26 -32.23
C MET A 69 9.59 -3.76 -32.98
N THR A 70 9.69 -4.06 -34.29
CA THR A 70 10.78 -3.53 -35.13
C THR A 70 10.67 -2.02 -35.28
N ALA A 71 9.46 -1.49 -35.49
CA ALA A 71 9.24 -0.04 -35.56
C ALA A 71 9.61 0.66 -34.25
N ILE A 72 9.13 0.15 -33.09
CA ILE A 72 9.48 0.69 -31.77
C ILE A 72 10.98 0.66 -31.54
N ARG A 73 11.64 -0.47 -31.83
CA ARG A 73 13.10 -0.60 -31.69
C ARG A 73 13.84 0.40 -32.55
N ASN A 74 13.45 0.55 -33.82
CA ASN A 74 14.09 1.49 -34.75
C ASN A 74 13.98 2.93 -34.27
N VAL A 75 12.82 3.33 -33.73
CA VAL A 75 12.63 4.66 -33.15
C VAL A 75 13.50 4.84 -31.89
N LEU A 76 13.53 3.85 -31.00
CA LEU A 76 14.30 3.93 -29.73
C LEU A 76 15.82 3.96 -29.95
N VAL A 77 16.32 3.25 -30.96
CA VAL A 77 17.75 3.18 -31.29
C VAL A 77 18.16 4.28 -32.26
N HIS A 78 17.21 5.10 -32.74
CA HIS A 78 17.52 6.20 -33.64
C HIS A 78 18.48 7.20 -32.97
N PRO A 79 19.63 7.53 -33.61
CA PRO A 79 20.56 8.49 -33.08
C PRO A 79 19.99 9.90 -33.18
N ILE A 80 19.80 10.58 -32.05
CA ILE A 80 19.40 11.99 -31.99
C ILE A 80 20.59 12.91 -32.18
N ALA A 81 21.78 12.47 -31.73
CA ALA A 81 23.06 13.17 -31.90
C ALA A 81 24.17 12.14 -32.11
N ARG A 82 25.37 12.60 -32.51
CA ARG A 82 26.53 11.72 -32.83
C ARG A 82 26.85 10.63 -31.79
N SER A 83 26.42 10.78 -30.55
CA SER A 83 26.73 9.84 -29.47
C SER A 83 25.53 9.42 -28.61
N PHE A 84 24.29 9.92 -28.90
CA PHE A 84 23.13 9.68 -28.06
C PHE A 84 21.93 9.16 -28.83
N THR A 85 21.37 8.04 -28.33
CA THR A 85 20.14 7.46 -28.85
C THR A 85 18.92 7.93 -28.02
N LEU A 86 17.72 7.88 -28.61
CA LEU A 86 16.48 8.17 -27.89
C LEU A 86 16.30 7.32 -26.64
N LEU A 87 16.68 6.04 -26.70
CA LEU A 87 16.64 5.11 -25.56
C LEU A 87 17.51 5.63 -24.39
N GLN A 88 18.73 6.08 -24.67
CA GLN A 88 19.61 6.62 -23.63
C GLN A 88 19.05 7.88 -22.98
N LEU A 89 18.45 8.77 -23.77
CA LEU A 89 17.78 9.97 -23.25
C LEU A 89 16.61 9.59 -22.31
N LEU A 90 15.77 8.64 -22.74
CA LEU A 90 14.65 8.15 -21.92
C LEU A 90 15.13 7.48 -20.62
N LEU A 91 16.23 6.71 -20.68
CA LEU A 91 16.82 6.08 -19.48
C LEU A 91 17.37 7.12 -18.50
N VAL A 92 17.99 8.22 -18.99
CA VAL A 92 18.44 9.31 -18.14
C VAL A 92 17.25 10.03 -17.48
N ILE A 93 16.21 10.34 -18.23
CA ILE A 93 14.99 10.96 -17.70
C ILE A 93 14.33 10.04 -16.65
N TRP A 94 14.22 8.74 -16.96
CA TRP A 94 13.69 7.75 -16.03
C TRP A 94 14.53 7.67 -14.75
N GLY A 95 15.86 7.57 -14.88
CA GLY A 95 16.77 7.50 -13.72
C GLY A 95 16.70 8.76 -12.85
N MET A 96 16.61 9.94 -13.46
CA MET A 96 16.43 11.20 -12.74
C MET A 96 15.10 11.23 -11.98
N GLY A 97 14.02 10.75 -12.59
CA GLY A 97 12.71 10.63 -11.93
C GLY A 97 12.77 9.65 -10.75
N VAL A 98 13.39 8.48 -10.91
CA VAL A 98 13.59 7.51 -9.82
C VAL A 98 14.39 8.13 -8.67
N LEU A 99 15.48 8.86 -8.99
CA LEU A 99 16.30 9.55 -7.97
C LEU A 99 15.47 10.59 -7.18
N LEU A 100 14.73 11.43 -7.88
CA LEU A 100 13.87 12.44 -7.24
C LEU A 100 12.80 11.81 -6.35
N GLN A 101 12.12 10.78 -6.83
CA GLN A 101 11.12 10.05 -6.03
C GLN A 101 11.76 9.30 -4.85
N GLY A 102 12.97 8.75 -5.04
CA GLY A 102 13.75 8.13 -3.97
C GLY A 102 14.11 9.11 -2.86
N ILE A 103 14.58 10.30 -3.22
CA ILE A 103 14.85 11.38 -2.25
C ILE A 103 13.57 11.75 -1.50
N ARG A 104 12.45 11.94 -2.19
CA ARG A 104 11.15 12.23 -1.56
C ARG A 104 10.72 11.12 -0.60
N LEU A 105 10.86 9.86 -0.99
CA LEU A 105 10.53 8.71 -0.15
C LEU A 105 11.40 8.67 1.12
N LEU A 106 12.72 8.88 0.99
CA LEU A 106 13.64 8.93 2.12
C LEU A 106 13.31 10.09 3.08
N TRP A 107 12.99 11.27 2.54
CA TRP A 107 12.57 12.41 3.35
C TRP A 107 11.29 12.10 4.11
N ARG A 108 10.31 11.49 3.45
CA ARG A 108 9.04 11.07 4.08
C ARG A 108 9.28 10.08 5.22
N ILE A 109 10.12 9.06 5.01
CA ILE A 109 10.46 8.08 6.04
C ILE A 109 11.14 8.75 7.23
N ARG A 110 12.12 9.65 6.98
CA ARG A 110 12.80 10.41 8.04
C ARG A 110 11.84 11.33 8.80
N SER A 111 10.96 12.02 8.10
CA SER A 111 9.96 12.91 8.73
C SER A 111 9.00 12.12 9.62
N ILE A 112 8.51 10.97 9.16
CA ILE A 112 7.66 10.08 9.97
C ILE A 112 8.43 9.60 11.20
N HIS A 113 9.68 9.18 11.05
CA HIS A 113 10.51 8.73 12.16
C HIS A 113 10.75 9.86 13.19
N ALA A 114 11.05 11.07 12.72
CA ALA A 114 11.24 12.24 13.58
C ALA A 114 9.95 12.59 14.33
N LEU A 115 8.79 12.57 13.65
CA LEU A 115 7.49 12.79 14.25
C LEU A 115 7.20 11.74 15.34
N CYS A 116 7.42 10.47 15.05
CA CYS A 116 7.22 9.40 16.05
C CYS A 116 8.12 9.59 17.27
N THR A 117 9.38 9.97 17.06
CA THR A 117 10.33 10.22 18.16
C THR A 117 9.88 11.41 19.02
N TYR A 118 9.37 12.46 18.39
CA TYR A 118 8.81 13.63 19.08
C TYR A 118 7.57 13.24 19.88
N LEU A 119 6.60 12.56 19.28
CA LEU A 119 5.36 12.14 19.92
C LEU A 119 5.63 11.20 21.11
N LYS A 120 6.55 10.25 20.99
CA LYS A 120 6.94 9.35 22.10
C LYS A 120 7.42 10.09 23.33
N LYS A 121 8.16 11.20 23.15
CA LYS A 121 8.69 11.99 24.30
C LYS A 121 7.61 12.74 25.06
N GLN A 122 6.47 13.05 24.40
CA GLN A 122 5.38 13.84 25.01
C GLN A 122 4.17 12.98 25.39
N SER A 123 4.22 11.68 25.10
CA SER A 123 3.10 10.76 25.27
C SER A 123 3.29 9.92 26.52
N ARG A 124 2.17 9.48 27.09
CA ARG A 124 2.14 8.43 28.08
C ARG A 124 2.26 7.08 27.36
N GLU A 125 3.25 6.30 27.73
CA GLU A 125 3.45 4.94 27.24
C GLU A 125 2.62 3.95 28.04
N LEU A 126 1.86 3.13 27.33
CA LEU A 126 1.11 1.97 27.82
C LEU A 126 1.42 0.79 26.93
N HIS A 127 0.96 -0.39 27.28
CA HIS A 127 1.11 -1.60 26.47
C HIS A 127 -0.24 -2.16 26.05
N LEU A 128 -0.28 -2.93 24.94
CA LEU A 128 -1.51 -3.60 24.51
C LEU A 128 -2.07 -4.56 25.55
N SER A 129 -1.21 -5.17 26.32
CA SER A 129 -1.58 -6.03 27.47
C SER A 129 -2.40 -5.30 28.52
N ASP A 130 -2.17 -4.00 28.75
CA ASP A 130 -2.94 -3.18 29.70
C ASP A 130 -4.42 -3.04 29.30
N PHE A 131 -4.73 -3.25 28.02
CA PHE A 131 -6.08 -3.23 27.45
C PHE A 131 -6.69 -4.63 27.26
N GLY A 132 -6.05 -5.67 27.77
CA GLY A 132 -6.50 -7.06 27.64
C GLY A 132 -6.33 -7.65 26.25
N ILE A 133 -5.51 -7.04 25.40
CA ILE A 133 -5.21 -7.50 24.04
C ILE A 133 -3.82 -8.15 24.07
N SER A 134 -3.77 -9.47 23.92
CA SER A 134 -2.51 -10.19 23.83
C SER A 134 -2.13 -10.45 22.38
N CYS A 135 -0.94 -10.01 22.00
CA CYS A 135 -0.30 -10.41 20.74
C CYS A 135 0.66 -11.57 20.99
N GLU A 136 0.56 -12.65 20.21
CA GLU A 136 1.34 -13.89 20.39
C GLU A 136 2.88 -13.69 20.36
N LYS A 137 3.36 -12.60 19.74
CA LYS A 137 4.80 -12.44 19.47
C LYS A 137 5.48 -11.29 20.22
N ALA A 138 4.77 -10.24 20.58
CA ALA A 138 5.33 -9.09 21.30
C ALA A 138 4.23 -8.21 21.88
N ASP A 139 4.50 -7.63 23.04
CA ASP A 139 3.64 -6.59 23.60
C ASP A 139 4.02 -5.24 22.99
N HIS A 140 3.12 -4.68 22.16
CA HIS A 140 3.40 -3.46 21.41
C HIS A 140 3.07 -2.22 22.25
N PRO A 141 3.94 -1.19 22.24
CA PRO A 141 3.70 0.04 22.97
C PRO A 141 2.56 0.86 22.35
N VAL A 142 1.72 1.41 23.22
CA VAL A 142 0.61 2.30 22.90
C VAL A 142 0.91 3.68 23.49
N TYR A 143 0.98 4.70 22.65
CA TYR A 143 1.28 6.07 23.04
C TYR A 143 0.01 6.92 22.97
N ILE A 144 -0.38 7.53 24.11
CA ILE A 144 -1.53 8.44 24.16
C ILE A 144 -1.02 9.87 23.98
N CYS A 145 -1.46 10.53 22.90
CA CYS A 145 -0.98 11.83 22.46
C CYS A 145 -2.13 12.84 22.32
N ASN A 146 -1.92 14.07 22.77
CA ASN A 146 -2.88 15.17 22.57
C ASN A 146 -2.78 15.80 21.18
N GLU A 147 -1.69 15.58 20.48
CA GLU A 147 -1.36 16.27 19.22
C GLU A 147 -1.90 15.58 17.97
N ILE A 148 -2.35 14.34 18.11
CA ILE A 148 -2.93 13.58 17.00
C ILE A 148 -4.45 13.57 17.11
N ARG A 149 -5.11 13.52 15.95
CA ARG A 149 -6.59 13.50 15.86
C ARG A 149 -7.16 12.12 15.56
N LEU A 150 -6.32 11.22 15.07
CA LEU A 150 -6.73 9.90 14.62
C LEU A 150 -5.76 8.83 15.12
N PRO A 151 -6.25 7.63 15.43
CA PRO A 151 -5.41 6.47 15.70
C PRO A 151 -4.50 6.21 14.50
N MET A 152 -3.25 5.80 14.74
CA MET A 152 -2.33 5.47 13.68
C MET A 152 -1.19 4.57 14.13
N VAL A 153 -0.72 3.70 13.21
CA VAL A 153 0.53 2.94 13.33
C VAL A 153 1.52 3.47 12.30
N PRO A 154 2.34 4.48 12.64
CA PRO A 154 3.21 5.12 11.68
C PRO A 154 4.53 4.35 11.50
N GLY A 155 4.88 4.10 10.25
CA GLY A 155 6.19 3.56 9.87
C GLY A 155 6.49 2.17 10.42
N PHE A 156 7.78 1.84 10.56
CA PHE A 156 8.27 0.51 10.97
C PHE A 156 8.31 0.28 12.49
N GLN A 157 7.87 1.25 13.30
CA GLN A 157 8.10 1.21 14.75
C GLN A 157 7.16 0.27 15.52
N GLN A 158 6.18 -0.33 14.85
CA GLN A 158 5.20 -1.26 15.46
C GLN A 158 4.60 -0.71 16.77
N ALA A 159 4.36 0.59 16.82
CA ALA A 159 3.78 1.30 17.96
C ALA A 159 2.46 1.94 17.53
N ILE A 160 1.47 1.89 18.40
CA ILE A 160 0.15 2.49 18.17
C ILE A 160 0.13 3.86 18.82
N PHE A 161 -0.29 4.88 18.09
CA PHE A 161 -0.50 6.23 18.61
C PHE A 161 -2.00 6.53 18.64
N LEU A 162 -2.49 6.95 19.81
CA LEU A 162 -3.90 7.22 20.05
C LEU A 162 -4.11 8.66 20.48
N PRO A 163 -5.15 9.35 19.99
CA PRO A 163 -5.55 10.66 20.52
C PRO A 163 -6.13 10.53 21.92
N THR A 164 -5.88 11.51 22.78
CA THR A 164 -6.38 11.53 24.16
C THR A 164 -7.92 11.60 24.24
N ASP A 165 -8.53 12.32 23.29
CA ASP A 165 -10.01 12.47 23.21
C ASP A 165 -10.69 11.23 22.63
N THR A 166 -9.99 10.13 22.58
CA THR A 166 -10.52 8.94 21.96
C THR A 166 -11.43 8.22 22.92
N CYS A 167 -12.71 8.32 22.66
CA CYS A 167 -13.61 7.18 22.71
C CYS A 167 -13.89 6.55 24.09
N ARG A 168 -15.13 6.20 24.27
CA ARG A 168 -15.61 5.25 25.28
C ARG A 168 -14.70 4.02 25.32
N ASN A 169 -14.53 3.40 26.48
CA ASN A 169 -13.63 2.25 26.64
C ASN A 169 -13.90 1.11 25.64
N GLU A 170 -15.15 0.89 25.24
CA GLU A 170 -15.53 -0.14 24.25
C GLU A 170 -15.00 0.19 22.85
N ASP A 171 -15.12 1.46 22.42
CA ASP A 171 -14.60 1.91 21.12
C ASP A 171 -13.09 1.78 21.06
N LEU A 172 -12.40 2.09 22.16
CA LEU A 172 -10.95 1.98 22.26
C LEU A 172 -10.46 0.55 22.05
N HIS A 173 -11.15 -0.43 22.62
CA HIS A 173 -10.82 -1.84 22.45
C HIS A 173 -10.89 -2.27 20.97
N PHE A 174 -11.93 -1.86 20.24
CA PHE A 174 -12.08 -2.18 18.82
C PHE A 174 -11.01 -1.51 17.95
N ILE A 175 -10.66 -0.25 18.27
CA ILE A 175 -9.60 0.47 17.58
C ILE A 175 -8.26 -0.24 17.77
N LEU A 176 -7.93 -0.60 19.00
CA LEU A 176 -6.68 -1.29 19.31
C LEU A 176 -6.60 -2.67 18.66
N LEU A 177 -7.71 -3.43 18.60
CA LEU A 177 -7.77 -4.70 17.88
C LEU A 177 -7.47 -4.51 16.39
N HIS A 178 -8.06 -3.49 15.76
CA HIS A 178 -7.81 -3.17 14.36
C HIS A 178 -6.35 -2.82 14.09
N GLU A 179 -5.78 -1.90 14.86
CA GLU A 179 -4.39 -1.47 14.70
C GLU A 179 -3.38 -2.57 15.04
N ALA A 180 -3.67 -3.40 16.05
CA ALA A 180 -2.84 -4.55 16.40
C ALA A 180 -2.79 -5.59 15.27
N GLU A 181 -3.89 -5.79 14.54
CA GLU A 181 -3.94 -6.72 13.42
C GLU A 181 -3.11 -6.24 12.23
N HIS A 182 -3.04 -4.92 11.97
CA HIS A 182 -2.11 -4.35 10.99
C HIS A 182 -0.65 -4.63 11.35
N ILE A 183 -0.30 -4.50 12.62
CA ILE A 183 1.06 -4.80 13.10
C ILE A 183 1.36 -6.29 12.97
N ARG A 184 0.44 -7.15 13.37
CA ARG A 184 0.56 -8.61 13.33
C ARG A 184 0.83 -9.15 11.93
N HIS A 185 0.17 -8.58 10.93
CA HIS A 185 0.33 -8.95 9.52
C HIS A 185 1.44 -8.19 8.78
N HIS A 186 2.16 -7.34 9.48
CA HIS A 186 3.25 -6.56 8.90
C HIS A 186 2.84 -5.74 7.66
N ASP A 187 1.66 -5.14 7.67
CA ASP A 187 1.09 -4.42 6.54
C ASP A 187 1.95 -3.28 6.02
N ILE A 188 2.76 -2.70 6.89
CA ILE A 188 3.71 -1.66 6.54
C ILE A 188 4.70 -2.11 5.46
N PHE A 189 5.13 -3.39 5.44
CA PHE A 189 6.05 -3.89 4.42
C PHE A 189 5.39 -3.93 3.04
N ILE A 190 4.11 -4.30 2.96
CA ILE A 190 3.34 -4.29 1.71
C ILE A 190 3.21 -2.85 1.20
N LYS A 191 2.86 -1.90 2.08
CA LYS A 191 2.76 -0.46 1.75
C LYS A 191 4.11 0.09 1.26
N GLN A 192 5.22 -0.28 1.90
CA GLN A 192 6.55 0.16 1.47
C GLN A 192 6.99 -0.47 0.15
N LEU A 193 6.68 -1.75 -0.09
CA LEU A 193 6.95 -2.39 -1.37
C LEU A 193 6.24 -1.65 -2.51
N VAL A 194 4.97 -1.29 -2.33
CA VAL A 194 4.21 -0.53 -3.32
C VAL A 194 4.77 0.89 -3.50
N ASN A 195 5.25 1.54 -2.43
CA ASN A 195 5.92 2.83 -2.53
C ASN A 195 7.23 2.73 -3.35
N ILE A 196 8.01 1.66 -3.18
CA ILE A 196 9.22 1.39 -3.98
C ILE A 196 8.84 1.13 -5.43
N LEU A 197 7.79 0.34 -5.69
CA LEU A 197 7.29 0.14 -7.06
C LEU A 197 6.82 1.46 -7.67
N ALA A 198 6.11 2.31 -6.93
CA ALA A 198 5.69 3.63 -7.40
C ALA A 198 6.89 4.57 -7.67
N MET A 199 7.99 4.43 -6.94
CA MET A 199 9.24 5.13 -7.23
C MET A 199 9.86 4.68 -8.56
N ILE A 200 9.87 3.37 -8.83
CA ILE A 200 10.44 2.80 -10.07
C ILE A 200 9.55 3.12 -11.28
N TYR A 201 8.23 2.97 -11.11
CA TYR A 201 7.19 3.18 -12.13
C TYR A 201 6.53 4.55 -12.03
N TRP A 202 7.27 5.58 -11.58
CA TRP A 202 6.73 6.94 -11.31
C TRP A 202 5.97 7.56 -12.49
N TRP A 203 6.31 7.18 -13.70
CA TRP A 203 5.70 7.64 -14.94
C TRP A 203 4.46 6.83 -15.38
N PHE A 204 4.11 5.77 -14.64
CA PHE A 204 3.03 4.84 -14.94
C PHE A 204 1.80 5.11 -14.05
N PRO A 205 0.74 5.81 -14.57
CA PRO A 205 -0.40 6.23 -13.73
C PRO A 205 -1.11 5.11 -12.96
N PRO A 206 -1.29 3.87 -13.48
CA PRO A 206 -1.95 2.81 -12.73
C PRO A 206 -1.29 2.45 -11.40
N ILE A 207 0.00 2.76 -11.20
CA ILE A 207 0.70 2.49 -9.94
C ILE A 207 0.13 3.32 -8.77
N TYR A 208 -0.29 4.55 -9.02
CA TYR A 208 -0.91 5.41 -8.01
C TYR A 208 -2.31 4.93 -7.63
N LEU A 209 -3.03 4.33 -8.60
CA LEU A 209 -4.28 3.65 -8.31
C LEU A 209 -4.03 2.42 -7.43
N LEU A 210 -2.98 1.64 -7.70
CA LEU A 210 -2.59 0.51 -6.87
C LEU A 210 -2.29 0.93 -5.43
N GLN A 211 -1.57 2.04 -5.22
CA GLN A 211 -1.30 2.57 -3.87
C GLN A 211 -2.61 2.80 -3.08
N LYS A 212 -3.60 3.42 -3.71
CA LYS A 212 -4.93 3.61 -3.11
C LYS A 212 -5.64 2.30 -2.80
N GLN A 213 -5.58 1.33 -3.72
CA GLN A 213 -6.27 0.05 -3.57
C GLN A 213 -5.63 -0.82 -2.49
N ILE A 214 -4.33 -0.69 -2.25
CA ILE A 214 -3.62 -1.39 -1.19
C ILE A 214 -4.15 -0.98 0.19
N ASP A 215 -4.28 0.31 0.45
CA ASP A 215 -4.80 0.78 1.74
C ASP A 215 -6.20 0.20 1.99
N LEU A 216 -7.10 0.36 1.01
CA LEU A 216 -8.46 -0.18 1.11
C LEU A 216 -8.50 -1.71 1.29
N TYR A 217 -7.64 -2.45 0.57
CA TYR A 217 -7.56 -3.90 0.70
C TYR A 217 -7.07 -4.33 2.09
N LEU A 218 -6.04 -3.66 2.62
CA LEU A 218 -5.47 -4.00 3.93
C LEU A 218 -6.49 -3.75 5.05
N ASP A 219 -7.20 -2.62 5.02
CA ASP A 219 -8.26 -2.31 5.98
C ASP A 219 -9.38 -3.36 5.90
N MET A 220 -9.85 -3.69 4.70
CA MET A 220 -10.91 -4.71 4.51
C MET A 220 -10.46 -6.11 4.98
N ARG A 221 -9.19 -6.47 4.80
CA ARG A 221 -8.64 -7.72 5.30
C ARG A 221 -8.62 -7.75 6.82
N VAL A 222 -8.16 -6.68 7.45
CA VAL A 222 -8.13 -6.54 8.92
C VAL A 222 -9.55 -6.61 9.47
N ASP A 223 -10.50 -5.88 8.91
CA ASP A 223 -11.90 -5.93 9.31
C ASP A 223 -12.44 -7.38 9.23
N THR A 224 -12.14 -8.09 8.15
CA THR A 224 -12.57 -9.49 7.98
C THR A 224 -11.99 -10.42 9.05
N VAL A 225 -10.74 -10.24 9.43
CA VAL A 225 -10.06 -11.05 10.45
C VAL A 225 -10.60 -10.72 11.84
N VAL A 226 -10.68 -9.46 12.19
CA VAL A 226 -11.12 -8.98 13.51
C VAL A 226 -12.58 -9.36 13.77
N THR A 227 -13.44 -9.24 12.76
CA THR A 227 -14.88 -9.52 12.92
C THR A 227 -15.25 -11.00 12.86
N ARG A 228 -14.33 -11.88 12.48
CA ARG A 228 -14.60 -13.30 12.26
C ARG A 228 -15.16 -14.04 13.48
N SER A 229 -14.74 -13.67 14.68
CA SER A 229 -15.15 -14.28 15.95
C SER A 229 -16.19 -13.47 16.74
N MET A 230 -16.64 -12.32 16.20
CA MET A 230 -17.56 -11.44 16.88
C MET A 230 -19.00 -11.89 16.80
N THR A 231 -19.75 -11.65 17.86
CA THR A 231 -21.21 -11.74 17.84
C THR A 231 -21.80 -10.62 17.00
N LEU A 232 -23.07 -10.76 16.59
CA LEU A 232 -23.75 -9.73 15.78
C LEU A 232 -23.71 -8.33 16.45
N THR A 233 -23.91 -8.29 17.75
CA THR A 233 -23.88 -7.04 18.53
C THR A 233 -22.49 -6.40 18.53
N GLN A 234 -21.45 -7.21 18.77
CA GLN A 234 -20.06 -6.74 18.72
C GLN A 234 -19.66 -6.28 17.31
N TYR A 235 -20.09 -7.00 16.28
CA TYR A 235 -19.88 -6.62 14.89
C TYR A 235 -20.48 -5.24 14.57
N GLN A 236 -21.74 -5.01 15.01
CA GLN A 236 -22.39 -3.72 14.80
C GLN A 236 -21.67 -2.59 15.53
N ALA A 237 -21.26 -2.79 16.79
CA ALA A 237 -20.49 -1.82 17.56
C ALA A 237 -19.12 -1.53 16.90
N TYR A 238 -18.40 -2.57 16.49
CA TYR A 238 -17.13 -2.43 15.75
C TYR A 238 -17.29 -1.59 14.48
N MET A 239 -18.26 -1.95 13.63
CA MET A 239 -18.49 -1.22 12.37
C MET A 239 -18.87 0.24 12.61
N GLN A 240 -19.65 0.53 13.65
CA GLN A 240 -19.98 1.90 14.03
C GLN A 240 -18.73 2.68 14.44
N THR A 241 -17.86 2.08 15.26
CA THR A 241 -16.59 2.68 15.69
C THR A 241 -15.69 3.04 14.50
N ILE A 242 -15.49 2.08 13.57
CA ILE A 242 -14.68 2.30 12.37
C ILE A 242 -15.27 3.39 11.47
N LEU A 243 -16.58 3.39 11.26
CA LEU A 243 -17.26 4.44 10.50
C LEU A 243 -17.09 5.84 11.11
N ASP A 244 -17.14 5.95 12.42
CA ASP A 244 -16.96 7.23 13.11
C ASP A 244 -15.52 7.75 13.03
N ILE A 245 -14.53 6.85 13.04
CA ILE A 245 -13.11 7.20 12.75
C ILE A 245 -12.97 7.69 11.31
N GLN A 246 -13.53 6.99 10.33
CA GLN A 246 -13.44 7.38 8.92
C GLN A 246 -14.11 8.73 8.66
N LYS A 247 -15.26 9.02 9.28
CA LYS A 247 -15.89 10.35 9.20
C LYS A 247 -14.98 11.45 9.74
N ARG A 248 -14.29 11.23 10.86
CA ARG A 248 -13.32 12.17 11.42
C ARG A 248 -12.13 12.39 10.50
N GLN A 249 -11.67 11.36 9.77
CA GLN A 249 -10.63 11.50 8.75
C GLN A 249 -11.04 12.46 7.64
N VAL A 250 -12.24 12.31 7.10
CA VAL A 250 -12.76 13.15 6.01
C VAL A 250 -12.89 14.61 6.44
N THR A 251 -13.34 14.86 7.67
CA THR A 251 -13.52 16.22 8.21
C THR A 251 -12.21 16.89 8.64
N SER A 252 -11.14 16.12 8.85
CA SER A 252 -9.84 16.64 9.30
C SER A 252 -8.86 16.93 8.16
N THR A 253 -9.18 16.56 6.91
CA THR A 253 -8.37 16.88 5.73
C THR A 253 -8.78 18.28 5.26
N PRO A 254 -7.95 19.34 5.43
CA PRO A 254 -8.23 20.65 4.82
C PRO A 254 -8.11 20.49 3.29
N GLU A 255 -9.03 21.14 2.56
CA GLU A 255 -9.01 21.28 1.10
C GLU A 255 -7.73 22.00 0.61
#